data_d2129a1b783d77ee74fb84ac2eb79965
#
_entry.id   d2129a1b783d77ee74fb84ac2eb79965
#
_cell.length_a   1.000
_cell.length_b   1.000
_cell.length_c   1.000
_cell.angle_alpha   90.00
_cell.angle_beta   90.00
_cell.angle_gamma   90.00
#
_symmetry.space_group_name_H-M   'P 1'
#
loop_
_entity.id
_entity.type
_entity.pdbx_description
1 polymer ?
#
loop_
_entity_poly.entity_id
_entity_poly.type
_entity_poly.pdbx_seq_one_letter_code
_entity_poly.pdbx_strand_id
1 'polypeptide(L)'
;MGQWDLLNQLFTVVVEFDATGEVTRASPLVRERFQLADNEAFDFFGSFEFKRPARFAGELHEAIASPGRLFLGHCEAAKLAIRGQIIPAEDDSGSAWFAGVPWLAWMR
;
A
#
# COMPACT_ATOMS: atom_id res chain seq x y z
N MET A 1 -4.31 -18.95 10.25
CA MET A 1 -4.05 -17.50 10.17
C MET A 1 -4.02 -17.08 8.71
N GLY A 2 -4.78 -16.08 8.34
CA GLY A 2 -4.83 -15.60 6.97
C GLY A 2 -3.62 -14.72 6.63
N GLN A 3 -3.42 -14.50 5.33
CA GLN A 3 -2.34 -13.65 4.82
C GLN A 3 -2.43 -12.23 5.38
N TRP A 4 -3.63 -11.69 5.50
CA TRP A 4 -3.86 -10.36 6.07
C TRP A 4 -3.32 -10.26 7.49
N ASP A 5 -3.65 -11.24 8.34
CA ASP A 5 -3.22 -11.23 9.74
C ASP A 5 -1.70 -11.37 9.85
N LEU A 6 -1.11 -12.23 9.02
CA LEU A 6 0.34 -12.42 9.01
C LEU A 6 1.07 -11.14 8.62
N LEU A 7 0.61 -10.46 7.58
CA LEU A 7 1.23 -9.22 7.14
C LEU A 7 1.13 -8.12 8.20
N ASN A 8 -0.01 -8.03 8.89
CA ASN A 8 -0.18 -7.04 9.95
C ASN A 8 0.68 -7.31 11.18
N GLN A 9 1.15 -8.54 11.36
CA GLN A 9 2.11 -8.86 12.42
C GLN A 9 3.53 -8.42 12.06
N LEU A 10 3.86 -8.40 10.77
CA LEU A 10 5.21 -8.11 10.29
C LEU A 10 5.40 -6.67 9.86
N PHE A 11 4.33 -6.00 9.44
CA PHE A 11 4.40 -4.67 8.86
C PHE A 11 3.36 -3.75 9.48
N THR A 12 3.71 -2.46 9.62
CA THR A 12 2.78 -1.46 10.14
C THR A 12 1.93 -0.81 9.05
N VAL A 13 2.39 -0.84 7.81
CA VAL A 13 1.65 -0.30 6.67
C VAL A 13 1.25 -1.46 5.78
N VAL A 14 -0.03 -1.84 5.85
CA VAL A 14 -0.57 -2.92 5.02
C VAL A 14 -1.86 -2.42 4.40
N VAL A 15 -1.97 -2.58 3.08
CA VAL A 15 -3.16 -2.20 2.33
C VAL A 15 -3.51 -3.35 1.39
N GLU A 16 -4.77 -3.77 1.41
CA GLU A 16 -5.26 -4.84 0.53
C GLU A 16 -6.03 -4.24 -0.64
N PHE A 17 -5.73 -4.70 -1.83
CA PHE A 17 -6.38 -4.26 -3.07
C PHE A 17 -7.16 -5.42 -3.70
N ASP A 18 -8.31 -5.11 -4.29
CA ASP A 18 -8.96 -6.05 -5.19
C ASP A 18 -8.34 -5.97 -6.60
N ALA A 19 -8.86 -6.77 -7.54
CA ALA A 19 -8.31 -6.82 -8.90
C ALA A 19 -8.44 -5.50 -9.66
N THR A 20 -9.33 -4.61 -9.24
CA THR A 20 -9.50 -3.29 -9.86
C THR A 20 -8.55 -2.24 -9.31
N GLY A 21 -7.81 -2.57 -8.24
CA GLY A 21 -6.94 -1.64 -7.55
C GLY A 21 -7.61 -0.86 -6.44
N GLU A 22 -8.87 -1.16 -6.14
CA GLU A 22 -9.55 -0.53 -5.01
C GLU A 22 -9.08 -1.12 -3.70
N VAL A 23 -8.94 -0.27 -2.68
CA VAL A 23 -8.57 -0.70 -1.34
C VAL A 23 -9.76 -1.38 -0.68
N THR A 24 -9.55 -2.61 -0.22
CA THR A 24 -10.56 -3.38 0.50
C THR A 24 -10.32 -3.40 2.01
N ARG A 25 -9.07 -3.29 2.43
CA ARG A 25 -8.68 -3.18 3.85
C ARG A 25 -7.39 -2.39 3.97
N ALA A 26 -7.23 -1.72 5.11
CA ALA A 26 -6.01 -1.01 5.44
C ALA A 26 -5.67 -1.21 6.91
N SER A 27 -4.37 -1.23 7.23
CA SER A 27 -3.90 -1.40 8.60
C SER A 27 -4.28 -0.21 9.48
N PRO A 28 -4.27 -0.37 10.80
CA PRO A 28 -4.67 0.71 11.72
C PRO A 28 -3.90 2.02 11.51
N LEU A 29 -2.61 1.96 11.26
CA LEU A 29 -1.81 3.17 11.03
C LEU A 29 -2.32 3.94 9.81
N VAL A 30 -2.60 3.23 8.71
CA VAL A 30 -3.10 3.86 7.49
C VAL A 30 -4.48 4.48 7.73
N ARG A 31 -5.39 3.74 8.37
CA ARG A 31 -6.72 4.25 8.68
C ARG A 31 -6.68 5.49 9.56
N GLU A 32 -5.79 5.51 10.54
CA GLU A 32 -5.62 6.65 11.42
C GLU A 32 -5.10 7.88 10.66
N ARG A 33 -4.06 7.70 9.85
CA ARG A 33 -3.44 8.82 9.12
C ARG A 33 -4.35 9.43 8.08
N PHE A 34 -5.17 8.61 7.42
CA PHE A 34 -6.12 9.07 6.41
C PHE A 34 -7.52 9.32 6.99
N GLN A 35 -7.71 9.11 8.31
CA GLN A 35 -8.99 9.31 8.98
C GLN A 35 -10.12 8.51 8.35
N LEU A 36 -9.84 7.25 8.02
CA LEU A 36 -10.79 6.37 7.35
C LEU A 36 -11.69 5.67 8.36
N ALA A 37 -12.98 5.61 8.07
CA ALA A 37 -13.92 4.74 8.77
C ALA A 37 -13.70 3.28 8.34
N ASP A 38 -14.25 2.35 9.11
CA ASP A 38 -14.20 0.93 8.74
C ASP A 38 -14.84 0.74 7.37
N ASN A 39 -14.18 -0.01 6.51
CA ASN A 39 -14.60 -0.31 5.14
C ASN A 39 -14.69 0.92 4.21
N GLU A 40 -14.14 2.04 4.61
CA GLU A 40 -14.07 3.20 3.73
C GLU A 40 -12.97 2.98 2.69
N ALA A 41 -13.31 3.13 1.42
CA ALA A 41 -12.36 3.04 0.33
C ALA A 41 -11.59 4.36 0.17
N PHE A 42 -10.33 4.28 -0.26
CA PHE A 42 -9.57 5.47 -0.63
C PHE A 42 -8.64 5.10 -1.79
N ASP A 43 -8.19 6.12 -2.52
CA ASP A 43 -7.29 5.92 -3.64
C ASP A 43 -5.84 5.92 -3.15
N PHE A 44 -5.31 4.72 -2.89
CA PHE A 44 -3.95 4.56 -2.37
C PHE A 44 -2.91 5.16 -3.32
N PHE A 45 -2.97 4.77 -4.60
CA PHE A 45 -1.95 5.19 -5.57
C PHE A 45 -2.05 6.69 -5.89
N GLY A 46 -3.25 7.24 -5.90
CA GLY A 46 -3.44 8.66 -6.13
C GLY A 46 -3.12 9.53 -4.92
N SER A 47 -3.16 8.95 -3.72
CA SER A 47 -2.88 9.70 -2.48
C SER A 47 -1.40 9.90 -2.21
N PHE A 48 -0.55 9.04 -2.76
CA PHE A 48 0.89 9.11 -2.55
C PHE A 48 1.61 9.60 -3.80
N GLU A 49 2.61 10.44 -3.58
CA GLU A 49 3.57 10.77 -4.61
C GLU A 49 4.71 9.78 -4.50
N PHE A 50 4.91 8.96 -5.54
CA PHE A 50 5.91 7.89 -5.52
C PHE A 50 7.24 8.36 -6.10
N LYS A 51 8.27 8.30 -5.26
CA LYS A 51 9.65 8.57 -5.68
C LYS A 51 10.24 7.34 -6.37
N ARG A 52 9.83 6.17 -5.96
CA ARG A 52 10.17 4.90 -6.58
C ARG A 52 8.91 4.01 -6.64
N PRO A 53 8.73 3.27 -7.71
CA PRO A 53 9.54 3.25 -8.94
C PRO A 53 9.44 4.57 -9.72
N ALA A 54 10.53 4.96 -10.36
CA ALA A 54 10.50 6.14 -11.22
C ALA A 54 9.50 5.90 -12.36
N ARG A 55 8.74 6.94 -12.71
CA ARG A 55 7.73 6.89 -13.79
C ARG A 55 6.60 5.87 -13.53
N PHE A 56 6.31 5.60 -12.26
CA PHE A 56 5.19 4.73 -11.91
C PHE A 56 3.86 5.41 -12.29
N ALA A 57 3.03 4.72 -13.08
CA ALA A 57 1.76 5.29 -13.57
C ALA A 57 0.63 5.27 -12.54
N GLY A 58 0.83 4.60 -11.38
CA GLY A 58 -0.17 4.58 -10.32
C GLY A 58 -1.25 3.53 -10.50
N GLU A 59 -0.98 2.48 -11.25
CA GLU A 59 -1.94 1.41 -11.49
C GLU A 59 -1.46 0.09 -10.88
N LEU A 60 -2.41 -0.65 -10.28
CA LEU A 60 -2.08 -1.90 -9.60
C LEU A 60 -1.47 -2.92 -10.54
N HIS A 61 -2.00 -3.08 -11.74
CA HIS A 61 -1.48 -4.08 -12.67
C HIS A 61 -0.01 -3.79 -13.06
N GLU A 62 0.39 -2.53 -13.13
CA GLU A 62 1.79 -2.17 -13.37
C GLU A 62 2.64 -2.56 -12.16
N ALA A 63 2.12 -2.32 -10.95
CA ALA A 63 2.85 -2.64 -9.72
C ALA A 63 3.11 -4.14 -9.58
N ILE A 64 2.12 -4.98 -9.90
CA ILE A 64 2.27 -6.43 -9.75
C ILE A 64 3.03 -7.09 -10.90
N ALA A 65 3.25 -6.39 -12.00
CA ALA A 65 4.00 -6.92 -13.14
C ALA A 65 5.49 -7.11 -12.82
N SER A 66 5.98 -6.43 -11.79
CA SER A 66 7.39 -6.53 -11.36
C SER A 66 7.44 -6.81 -9.85
N PRO A 67 7.21 -8.06 -9.42
CA PRO A 67 7.22 -8.41 -8.00
C PRO A 67 8.57 -8.10 -7.34
N GLY A 68 8.54 -7.72 -6.08
CA GLY A 68 9.75 -7.40 -5.33
C GLY A 68 10.29 -6.00 -5.55
N ARG A 69 9.64 -5.21 -6.38
CA ARG A 69 10.04 -3.83 -6.66
C ARG A 69 9.80 -2.96 -5.42
N LEU A 70 10.75 -2.09 -5.11
CA LEU A 70 10.65 -1.19 -3.97
C LEU A 70 9.77 0.01 -4.30
N PHE A 71 8.81 0.28 -3.43
CA PHE A 71 7.96 1.47 -3.50
C PHE A 71 8.34 2.42 -2.39
N LEU A 72 8.62 3.67 -2.75
CA LEU A 72 8.85 4.76 -1.82
C LEU A 72 7.84 5.85 -2.16
N GLY A 73 6.93 6.14 -1.25
CA GLY A 73 5.87 7.10 -1.49
C GLY A 73 5.70 8.05 -0.31
N HIS A 74 5.07 9.17 -0.57
CA HIS A 74 4.87 10.23 0.41
C HIS A 74 3.51 10.88 0.19
N CYS A 75 2.79 11.09 1.27
CA CYS A 75 1.53 11.83 1.27
C CYS A 75 1.61 12.98 2.27
N GLU A 76 1.69 14.20 1.76
CA GLU A 76 1.80 15.40 2.59
C GLU A 76 0.59 15.60 3.49
N ALA A 77 -0.61 15.38 2.93
CA ALA A 77 -1.86 15.59 3.66
C ALA A 77 -1.99 14.68 4.87
N ALA A 78 -1.55 13.44 4.74
CA ALA A 78 -1.58 12.45 5.82
C ALA A 78 -0.32 12.48 6.68
N LYS A 79 0.69 13.24 6.28
CA LYS A 79 2.01 13.29 6.92
C LYS A 79 2.59 11.90 7.08
N LEU A 80 2.55 11.13 6.01
CA LEU A 80 2.98 9.74 6.00
C LEU A 80 3.84 9.47 4.77
N ALA A 81 5.06 9.01 5.01
CA ALA A 81 5.92 8.46 3.98
C ALA A 81 6.05 6.96 4.21
N ILE A 82 6.05 6.18 3.15
CA ILE A 82 6.02 4.73 3.21
C ILE A 82 7.12 4.12 2.36
N ARG A 83 7.56 2.95 2.79
CA ARG A 83 8.54 2.13 2.08
C ARG A 83 8.08 0.69 2.14
N GLY A 84 7.95 0.04 0.99
CA GLY A 84 7.47 -1.33 0.97
C GLY A 84 7.42 -1.93 -0.41
N GLN A 85 6.67 -3.02 -0.51
CA GLN A 85 6.53 -3.80 -1.73
C GLN A 85 5.07 -4.15 -1.97
N ILE A 86 4.73 -4.37 -3.23
CA ILE A 86 3.43 -4.94 -3.61
C ILE A 86 3.60 -6.44 -3.75
N ILE A 87 2.75 -7.19 -3.06
CA ILE A 87 2.76 -8.65 -3.04
C ILE A 87 1.49 -9.14 -3.71
N PRO A 88 1.58 -9.76 -4.91
CA PRO A 88 0.39 -10.31 -5.56
C PRO A 88 -0.18 -11.48 -4.74
N ALA A 89 -1.50 -11.64 -4.76
CA ALA A 89 -2.12 -12.81 -4.17
C ALA A 89 -1.71 -14.07 -4.94
N GLU A 90 -1.61 -15.19 -4.23
CA GLU A 90 -1.20 -16.47 -4.85
C GLU A 90 -2.28 -17.08 -5.72
N ASP A 91 -3.53 -16.69 -5.52
CA ASP A 91 -4.63 -17.14 -6.37
C ASP A 91 -4.72 -16.31 -7.66
N ASP A 92 -5.66 -16.65 -8.53
CA ASP A 92 -5.85 -15.96 -9.80
C ASP A 92 -6.81 -14.77 -9.69
N SER A 93 -7.05 -14.26 -8.48
CA SER A 93 -8.03 -13.20 -8.26
C SER A 93 -7.59 -11.84 -8.80
N GLY A 94 -6.28 -11.64 -9.00
CA GLY A 94 -5.73 -10.34 -9.36
C GLY A 94 -5.60 -9.37 -8.20
N SER A 95 -5.94 -9.81 -6.98
CA SER A 95 -5.77 -8.99 -5.78
C SER A 95 -4.30 -8.94 -5.35
N ALA A 96 -3.98 -8.01 -4.46
CA ALA A 96 -2.61 -7.84 -3.98
C ALA A 96 -2.60 -7.09 -2.66
N TRP A 97 -1.43 -7.05 -2.02
CA TRP A 97 -1.20 -6.27 -0.82
C TRP A 97 -0.01 -5.35 -1.00
N PHE A 98 -0.09 -4.14 -0.44
CA PHE A 98 1.10 -3.36 -0.13
C PHE A 98 1.51 -3.72 1.29
N ALA A 99 2.79 -4.05 1.50
CA ALA A 99 3.32 -4.35 2.81
C ALA A 99 4.59 -3.56 3.03
N GLY A 100 4.62 -2.73 4.08
CA GLY A 100 5.75 -1.85 4.31
C GLY A 100 5.74 -1.22 5.69
N VAL A 101 6.58 -0.21 5.81
CA VAL A 101 6.79 0.53 7.06
C VAL A 101 6.82 2.03 6.77
N PRO A 102 6.61 2.88 7.79
CA PRO A 102 6.85 4.32 7.62
C PRO A 102 8.30 4.58 7.26
N TRP A 103 8.52 5.49 6.31
CA TRP A 103 9.87 5.84 5.87
C TRP A 103 10.30 7.14 6.51
N LEU A 104 10.92 7.03 7.69
CA LEU A 104 11.27 8.19 8.51
C LEU A 104 12.33 9.09 7.87
N ALA A 105 13.19 8.53 7.04
CA ALA A 105 14.23 9.33 6.38
C ALA A 105 13.67 10.42 5.46
N TRP A 106 12.48 10.21 4.90
CA TRP A 106 11.80 11.21 4.07
C TRP A 106 11.34 12.41 4.88
N MET A 107 11.05 12.21 6.16
CA MET A 107 10.42 13.21 7.02
C MET A 107 11.41 14.19 7.66
N ARG A 108 12.64 14.15 7.27
CA ARG A 108 13.67 15.08 7.75
C ARG A 108 13.67 16.40 7.01
#